data_f9bfd09b6abe2eca009d04c18b43035c
#
_entry.id   f9bfd09b6abe2eca009d04c18b43035c
#
_cell.length_a   1.000
_cell.length_b   1.000
_cell.length_c   1.000
_cell.angle_alpha   90.00
_cell.angle_beta   90.00
_cell.angle_gamma   90.00
#
_symmetry.space_group_name_H-M   'P 1'
#
loop_
_entity.id
_entity.type
_entity.pdbx_description
1 polymer ?
#
loop_
_entity_poly.entity_id
_entity_poly.type
_entity_poly.pdbx_seq_one_letter_code
_entity_poly.pdbx_strand_id
1 'polypeptide(L)'
;LNAAKEAGLEGYVVREAYRSISDQQTLWDAEYNRLKGRHSAWTDDELIAATKKSINLPGTSEYNSGLAFTLYLYENGNDELNKMVFSESEQGKWMYENSWKYGLVFRFPLQDFPTKGTISRAYKTGVNVEMNLFRFVGIPNATVMHHLDMCLEEYIEYLMAHPHIAVFEDGQLKYEIVRQQVGDDSSTFSVSISRKTSNYTMSLDNMGGLITIYEY
;
A
#
# COMPACT_ATOMS: atom_id res chain seq x y z
N LEU A 1 8.23 1.62 -13.24
CA LEU A 1 7.74 1.14 -14.54
C LEU A 1 8.87 1.06 -15.61
N ASN A 2 9.93 1.88 -15.51
CA ASN A 2 11.05 1.81 -16.46
C ASN A 2 11.71 0.42 -16.47
N ALA A 3 11.92 -0.18 -15.31
CA ALA A 3 12.49 -1.52 -15.21
C ALA A 3 11.59 -2.62 -15.82
N ALA A 4 10.26 -2.46 -15.74
CA ALA A 4 9.33 -3.35 -16.44
C ALA A 4 9.45 -3.19 -17.97
N LYS A 5 9.62 -1.96 -18.45
CA LYS A 5 9.86 -1.68 -19.86
C LYS A 5 11.19 -2.27 -20.34
N GLU A 6 12.25 -2.18 -19.54
CA GLU A 6 13.54 -2.85 -19.83
C GLU A 6 13.41 -4.37 -19.88
N ALA A 7 12.45 -4.95 -19.14
CA ALA A 7 12.08 -6.36 -19.23
C ALA A 7 11.15 -6.69 -20.41
N GLY A 8 10.87 -5.73 -21.32
CA GLY A 8 10.01 -5.91 -22.48
C GLY A 8 8.51 -5.83 -22.20
N LEU A 9 8.11 -5.32 -21.02
CA LEU A 9 6.71 -5.22 -20.60
C LEU A 9 6.26 -3.76 -20.64
N GLU A 10 5.34 -3.45 -21.53
CA GLU A 10 4.78 -2.11 -21.77
C GLU A 10 3.27 -2.08 -21.50
N GLY A 11 2.63 -0.93 -21.72
CA GLY A 11 1.19 -0.75 -21.63
C GLY A 11 0.67 -0.44 -20.21
N TYR A 12 1.54 -0.21 -19.22
CA TYR A 12 1.10 0.19 -17.89
C TYR A 12 0.55 1.61 -17.89
N VAL A 13 -0.62 1.78 -17.34
CA VAL A 13 -1.25 3.09 -17.11
C VAL A 13 -1.68 3.21 -15.65
N VAL A 14 -1.36 4.32 -15.02
CA VAL A 14 -1.88 4.66 -13.70
C VAL A 14 -3.31 5.13 -13.86
N ARG A 15 -4.25 4.40 -13.26
CA ARG A 15 -5.68 4.74 -13.29
C ARG A 15 -6.05 5.71 -12.19
N GLU A 16 -5.56 5.44 -10.99
CA GLU A 16 -5.87 6.21 -9.80
C GLU A 16 -4.63 6.30 -8.92
N ALA A 17 -4.37 7.46 -8.34
CA ALA A 17 -3.24 7.68 -7.44
C ALA A 17 -3.68 8.56 -6.25
N TYR A 18 -3.41 9.87 -6.26
CA TYR A 18 -3.87 10.75 -5.19
C TYR A 18 -5.34 11.10 -5.35
N ARG A 19 -6.07 11.02 -4.24
CA ARG A 19 -7.44 11.52 -4.11
C ARG A 19 -7.55 12.38 -2.88
N SER A 20 -8.06 13.61 -3.02
CA SER A 20 -8.28 14.48 -1.87
C SER A 20 -9.34 13.90 -0.91
N ILE A 21 -9.33 14.34 0.35
CA ILE A 21 -10.38 13.95 1.31
C ILE A 21 -11.75 14.43 0.82
N SER A 22 -11.82 15.61 0.18
CA SER A 22 -13.05 16.17 -0.40
C SER A 22 -13.59 15.30 -1.54
N ASP A 23 -12.72 14.81 -2.44
CA ASP A 23 -13.14 13.92 -3.53
C ASP A 23 -13.59 12.57 -2.98
N GLN A 24 -12.91 12.06 -1.95
CA GLN A 24 -13.33 10.85 -1.24
C GLN A 24 -14.70 11.03 -0.58
N GLN A 25 -14.98 12.19 0.02
CA GLN A 25 -16.29 12.53 0.57
C GLN A 25 -17.38 12.52 -0.52
N THR A 26 -17.08 13.09 -1.67
CA THR A 26 -18.02 13.10 -2.81
C THR A 26 -18.39 11.68 -3.25
N LEU A 27 -17.41 10.78 -3.33
CA LEU A 27 -17.66 9.37 -3.66
C LEU A 27 -18.47 8.66 -2.58
N TRP A 28 -18.16 8.93 -1.32
CA TRP A 28 -18.88 8.39 -0.18
C TRP A 28 -20.36 8.81 -0.21
N ASP A 29 -20.61 10.10 -0.38
CA ASP A 29 -21.97 10.65 -0.40
C ASP A 29 -22.78 10.12 -1.59
N ALA A 30 -22.14 9.98 -2.75
CA ALA A 30 -22.78 9.40 -3.94
C ALA A 30 -23.22 7.96 -3.70
N GLU A 31 -22.36 7.12 -3.11
CA GLU A 31 -22.69 5.72 -2.82
C GLU A 31 -23.73 5.60 -1.71
N TYR A 32 -23.60 6.37 -0.62
CA TYR A 32 -24.59 6.43 0.45
C TYR A 32 -25.97 6.79 -0.08
N ASN A 33 -26.08 7.86 -0.89
CA ASN A 33 -27.36 8.29 -1.48
C ASN A 33 -27.91 7.28 -2.49
N ARG A 34 -27.05 6.60 -3.25
CA ARG A 34 -27.46 5.51 -4.16
C ARG A 34 -28.07 4.35 -3.38
N LEU A 35 -27.48 3.95 -2.25
CA LEU A 35 -28.01 2.90 -1.39
C LEU A 35 -29.30 3.32 -0.71
N LYS A 36 -29.38 4.55 -0.20
CA LYS A 36 -30.58 5.11 0.42
C LYS A 36 -31.77 5.14 -0.55
N GLY A 37 -31.52 5.48 -1.82
CA GLY A 37 -32.56 5.45 -2.85
C GLY A 37 -33.06 4.04 -3.19
N ARG A 38 -32.22 3.00 -3.02
CA ARG A 38 -32.58 1.60 -3.27
C ARG A 38 -33.20 0.89 -2.05
N HIS A 39 -32.87 1.33 -0.85
CA HIS A 39 -33.20 0.68 0.41
C HIS A 39 -33.85 1.67 1.39
N SER A 40 -35.02 2.18 1.02
CA SER A 40 -35.74 3.22 1.78
C SER A 40 -36.13 2.82 3.22
N ALA A 41 -36.10 1.53 3.54
CA ALA A 41 -36.41 1.01 4.87
C ALA A 41 -35.15 0.82 5.75
N TRP A 42 -33.93 1.01 5.20
CA TRP A 42 -32.70 0.87 5.97
C TRP A 42 -32.48 2.07 6.88
N THR A 43 -31.94 1.80 8.05
CA THR A 43 -31.46 2.82 8.99
C THR A 43 -30.18 3.46 8.47
N ASP A 44 -29.81 4.63 9.00
CA ASP A 44 -28.55 5.29 8.63
C ASP A 44 -27.34 4.39 8.98
N ASP A 45 -27.38 3.63 10.07
CA ASP A 45 -26.30 2.70 10.44
C ASP A 45 -26.14 1.56 9.41
N GLU A 46 -27.24 1.01 8.91
CA GLU A 46 -27.22 -0.01 7.87
C GLU A 46 -26.69 0.56 6.55
N LEU A 47 -27.07 1.77 6.19
CA LEU A 47 -26.57 2.48 5.01
C LEU A 47 -25.07 2.76 5.13
N ILE A 48 -24.60 3.26 6.27
CA ILE A 48 -23.19 3.50 6.54
C ILE A 48 -22.39 2.18 6.46
N ALA A 49 -22.89 1.11 7.10
CA ALA A 49 -22.23 -0.19 7.07
C ALA A 49 -22.13 -0.77 5.65
N ALA A 50 -23.16 -0.57 4.83
CA ALA A 50 -23.16 -1.01 3.45
C ALA A 50 -22.24 -0.14 2.57
N THR A 51 -22.22 1.18 2.77
CA THR A 51 -21.34 2.11 2.05
C THR A 51 -19.87 1.77 2.30
N LYS A 52 -19.49 1.47 3.54
CA LYS A 52 -18.12 1.04 3.92
C LYS A 52 -17.63 -0.19 3.16
N LYS A 53 -18.53 -1.03 2.66
CA LYS A 53 -18.14 -2.22 1.88
C LYS A 53 -17.68 -1.88 0.45
N SER A 54 -18.06 -0.71 -0.05
CA SER A 54 -17.77 -0.27 -1.43
C SER A 54 -16.81 0.91 -1.48
N ILE A 55 -16.94 1.84 -0.53
CA ILE A 55 -16.19 3.10 -0.52
C ILE A 55 -15.57 3.31 0.87
N ASN A 56 -14.28 3.58 0.93
CA ASN A 56 -13.60 3.92 2.17
C ASN A 56 -14.09 5.26 2.72
N LEU A 57 -14.13 5.38 4.04
CA LEU A 57 -14.39 6.66 4.71
C LEU A 57 -13.39 7.74 4.26
N PRO A 58 -13.82 8.99 4.12
CA PRO A 58 -12.91 10.11 3.85
C PRO A 58 -11.78 10.18 4.90
N GLY A 59 -10.55 10.28 4.41
CA GLY A 59 -9.34 10.25 5.25
C GLY A 59 -8.78 8.86 5.56
N THR A 60 -9.50 7.77 5.20
CA THR A 60 -9.02 6.39 5.43
C THR A 60 -8.70 5.64 4.15
N SER A 61 -8.90 6.25 2.99
CA SER A 61 -8.54 5.64 1.70
C SER A 61 -7.03 5.62 1.50
N GLU A 62 -6.51 4.54 0.94
CA GLU A 62 -5.12 4.43 0.50
C GLU A 62 -4.70 5.60 -0.40
N TYR A 63 -5.60 6.06 -1.28
CA TYR A 63 -5.35 7.18 -2.19
C TYR A 63 -5.23 8.53 -1.49
N ASN A 64 -5.79 8.71 -0.28
CA ASN A 64 -5.68 9.98 0.45
C ASN A 64 -4.25 10.28 0.90
N SER A 65 -3.40 9.27 1.00
CA SER A 65 -1.97 9.43 1.32
C SER A 65 -1.13 9.89 0.12
N GLY A 66 -1.60 9.69 -1.13
CA GLY A 66 -0.80 9.86 -2.34
C GLY A 66 0.31 8.82 -2.52
N LEU A 67 0.35 7.79 -1.65
CA LEU A 67 1.39 6.75 -1.69
C LEU A 67 0.89 5.46 -2.35
N ALA A 68 -0.39 5.35 -2.67
CA ALA A 68 -0.97 4.21 -3.35
C ALA A 68 -1.50 4.58 -4.73
N PHE A 69 -1.45 3.61 -5.63
CA PHE A 69 -1.97 3.77 -6.99
C PHE A 69 -2.44 2.43 -7.54
N THR A 70 -3.41 2.50 -8.48
CA THR A 70 -3.84 1.34 -9.26
C THR A 70 -3.29 1.41 -10.68
N LEU A 71 -3.00 0.23 -11.23
CA LEU A 71 -2.54 0.05 -12.59
C LEU A 71 -3.60 -0.65 -13.42
N TYR A 72 -3.67 -0.31 -14.70
CA TYR A 72 -4.36 -1.08 -15.71
C TYR A 72 -3.48 -1.14 -16.97
N LEU A 73 -3.88 -1.95 -17.96
CA LEU A 73 -3.16 -2.08 -19.21
C LEU A 73 -3.90 -1.36 -20.30
N TYR A 74 -3.18 -0.52 -21.04
CA TYR A 74 -3.72 0.16 -22.20
C TYR A 74 -2.60 0.51 -23.17
N GLU A 75 -2.85 0.22 -24.44
CA GLU A 75 -2.02 0.63 -25.55
C GLU A 75 -2.93 0.93 -26.77
N ASN A 76 -2.69 2.06 -27.42
CA ASN A 76 -3.51 2.45 -28.57
C ASN A 76 -3.34 1.45 -29.73
N GLY A 77 -4.45 0.90 -30.19
CA GLY A 77 -4.46 -0.11 -31.29
C GLY A 77 -4.14 -1.54 -30.84
N ASN A 78 -3.94 -1.80 -29.55
CA ASN A 78 -3.71 -3.14 -29.00
C ASN A 78 -4.92 -3.63 -28.18
N ASP A 79 -5.94 -4.09 -28.91
CA ASP A 79 -7.19 -4.56 -28.30
C ASP A 79 -7.00 -5.81 -27.41
N GLU A 80 -5.99 -6.61 -27.67
CA GLU A 80 -5.69 -7.80 -26.86
C GLU A 80 -5.19 -7.37 -25.48
N LEU A 81 -4.21 -6.48 -25.42
CA LEU A 81 -3.68 -5.94 -24.18
C LEU A 81 -4.77 -5.19 -23.39
N ASN A 82 -5.57 -4.36 -24.08
CA ASN A 82 -6.59 -3.52 -23.47
C ASN A 82 -7.73 -4.31 -22.79
N LYS A 83 -7.91 -5.58 -23.17
CA LYS A 83 -8.91 -6.50 -22.60
C LYS A 83 -8.34 -7.39 -21.50
N MET A 84 -7.02 -7.42 -21.31
CA MET A 84 -6.39 -8.27 -20.30
C MET A 84 -6.78 -7.84 -18.88
N VAL A 85 -7.04 -8.83 -18.03
CA VAL A 85 -7.15 -8.62 -16.59
C VAL A 85 -5.74 -8.46 -16.04
N PHE A 86 -5.47 -7.34 -15.38
CA PHE A 86 -4.12 -7.01 -14.87
C PHE A 86 -3.48 -8.15 -14.07
N SER A 87 -4.26 -8.77 -13.16
CA SER A 87 -3.76 -9.84 -12.30
C SER A 87 -3.39 -11.14 -13.04
N GLU A 88 -3.85 -11.32 -14.25
CA GLU A 88 -3.60 -12.52 -15.10
C GLU A 88 -2.51 -12.26 -16.14
N SER A 89 -2.14 -11.00 -16.35
CA SER A 89 -1.16 -10.57 -17.36
C SER A 89 0.29 -10.79 -16.93
N GLU A 90 1.20 -10.87 -17.88
CA GLU A 90 2.64 -10.90 -17.61
C GLU A 90 3.10 -9.61 -16.91
N GLN A 91 2.50 -8.46 -17.25
CA GLN A 91 2.72 -7.18 -16.60
C GLN A 91 2.36 -7.23 -15.11
N GLY A 92 1.19 -7.79 -14.78
CA GLY A 92 0.77 -7.95 -13.39
C GLY A 92 1.69 -8.89 -12.61
N LYS A 93 2.02 -10.04 -13.17
CA LYS A 93 2.96 -11.01 -12.58
C LYS A 93 4.31 -10.36 -12.26
N TRP A 94 4.87 -9.64 -13.24
CA TRP A 94 6.13 -8.93 -13.05
C TRP A 94 6.05 -7.93 -11.89
N MET A 95 4.96 -7.17 -11.80
CA MET A 95 4.75 -6.21 -10.71
C MET A 95 4.69 -6.91 -9.35
N TYR A 96 3.97 -8.01 -9.22
CA TYR A 96 3.90 -8.76 -7.95
C TYR A 96 5.26 -9.31 -7.52
N GLU A 97 6.08 -9.77 -8.47
CA GLU A 97 7.38 -10.36 -8.21
C GLU A 97 8.49 -9.33 -7.94
N ASN A 98 8.39 -8.14 -8.54
CA ASN A 98 9.52 -7.21 -8.61
C ASN A 98 9.27 -5.85 -7.95
N SER A 99 8.03 -5.46 -7.69
CA SER A 99 7.69 -4.12 -7.21
C SER A 99 8.38 -3.75 -5.89
N TRP A 100 8.61 -4.71 -5.00
CA TRP A 100 9.29 -4.51 -3.72
C TRP A 100 10.72 -3.98 -3.87
N LYS A 101 11.44 -4.35 -4.95
CA LYS A 101 12.78 -3.84 -5.28
C LYS A 101 12.81 -2.33 -5.53
N TYR A 102 11.63 -1.76 -5.79
CA TYR A 102 11.42 -0.32 -6.05
C TYR A 102 10.62 0.37 -4.94
N GLY A 103 10.50 -0.29 -3.78
CA GLY A 103 9.81 0.25 -2.62
C GLY A 103 8.29 0.18 -2.67
N LEU A 104 7.74 -0.64 -3.56
CA LEU A 104 6.30 -0.82 -3.74
C LEU A 104 5.87 -2.20 -3.24
N VAL A 105 4.73 -2.28 -2.59
CA VAL A 105 4.14 -3.54 -2.15
C VAL A 105 2.75 -3.72 -2.74
N PHE A 106 2.41 -4.95 -3.12
CA PHE A 106 1.03 -5.31 -3.45
C PHE A 106 0.20 -5.27 -2.16
N ARG A 107 -0.95 -4.58 -2.22
CA ARG A 107 -1.64 -4.18 -0.98
C ARG A 107 -2.52 -5.26 -0.36
N PHE A 108 -3.10 -6.16 -1.17
CA PHE A 108 -4.15 -7.09 -0.74
C PHE A 108 -3.85 -8.56 -1.03
N PRO A 109 -2.87 -9.18 -0.32
CA PRO A 109 -2.59 -10.61 -0.48
C PRO A 109 -3.84 -11.46 -0.15
N LEU A 110 -4.16 -12.37 -1.06
CA LEU A 110 -5.25 -13.33 -0.91
C LEU A 110 -4.71 -14.76 -0.85
N GLN A 111 -5.60 -15.71 -0.56
CA GLN A 111 -5.23 -17.13 -0.61
C GLN A 111 -4.75 -17.52 -2.01
N ASP A 112 -3.53 -18.05 -2.09
CA ASP A 112 -2.85 -18.45 -3.32
C ASP A 112 -2.65 -17.32 -4.36
N PHE A 113 -2.69 -16.06 -3.93
CA PHE A 113 -2.45 -14.90 -4.78
C PHE A 113 -1.67 -13.79 -4.03
N PRO A 114 -0.66 -13.14 -4.63
CA PRO A 114 -0.25 -13.18 -6.06
C PRO A 114 0.53 -14.43 -6.48
N THR A 115 1.02 -15.22 -5.54
CA THR A 115 1.75 -16.46 -5.81
C THR A 115 1.12 -17.62 -5.06
N LYS A 116 1.30 -18.84 -5.59
CA LYS A 116 0.84 -20.05 -4.91
C LYS A 116 1.48 -20.19 -3.52
N GLY A 117 0.67 -20.43 -2.51
CA GLY A 117 1.10 -20.50 -1.11
C GLY A 117 0.94 -19.20 -0.33
N THR A 118 0.62 -18.07 -1.00
CA THR A 118 0.28 -16.82 -0.30
C THR A 118 -0.91 -17.06 0.62
N ILE A 119 -0.84 -16.54 1.85
CA ILE A 119 -1.93 -16.60 2.83
C ILE A 119 -2.77 -15.34 2.72
N SER A 120 -4.11 -15.49 2.74
CA SER A 120 -5.01 -14.33 2.74
C SER A 120 -4.82 -13.47 3.98
N ARG A 121 -4.61 -12.16 3.79
CA ARG A 121 -4.57 -11.15 4.86
C ARG A 121 -5.82 -10.26 4.88
N ALA A 122 -6.89 -10.64 4.19
CA ALA A 122 -8.12 -9.85 4.10
C ALA A 122 -8.71 -9.47 5.47
N TYR A 123 -8.51 -10.32 6.49
CA TYR A 123 -8.93 -10.06 7.87
C TYR A 123 -8.17 -8.89 8.52
N LYS A 124 -6.97 -8.55 8.05
CA LYS A 124 -6.17 -7.41 8.52
C LYS A 124 -6.34 -6.19 7.64
N THR A 125 -6.32 -6.37 6.33
CA THR A 125 -6.40 -5.26 5.37
C THR A 125 -7.78 -4.61 5.32
N GLY A 126 -8.84 -5.37 5.62
CA GLY A 126 -10.19 -4.88 5.97
C GLY A 126 -10.96 -4.11 4.90
N VAL A 127 -10.45 -4.00 3.68
CA VAL A 127 -11.04 -3.19 2.59
C VAL A 127 -11.30 -4.02 1.36
N ASN A 128 -12.05 -3.46 0.42
CA ASN A 128 -12.27 -4.05 -0.90
C ASN A 128 -10.94 -4.39 -1.56
N VAL A 129 -10.84 -5.61 -2.04
CA VAL A 129 -9.64 -6.11 -2.69
C VAL A 129 -9.53 -5.50 -4.08
N GLU A 130 -8.45 -4.80 -4.33
CA GLU A 130 -8.05 -4.31 -5.64
C GLU A 130 -6.77 -5.03 -6.08
N MET A 131 -6.91 -5.94 -7.06
CA MET A 131 -5.84 -6.82 -7.52
C MET A 131 -4.69 -6.09 -8.23
N ASN A 132 -4.83 -4.81 -8.48
CA ASN A 132 -3.91 -3.96 -9.21
C ASN A 132 -3.45 -2.75 -8.39
N LEU A 133 -3.69 -2.75 -7.06
CA LEU A 133 -3.28 -1.67 -6.16
C LEU A 133 -1.92 -1.95 -5.53
N PHE A 134 -1.02 -0.99 -5.68
CA PHE A 134 0.31 -0.99 -5.09
C PHE A 134 0.49 0.22 -4.18
N ARG A 135 1.24 0.02 -3.09
CA ARG A 135 1.57 1.05 -2.12
C ARG A 135 3.06 1.26 -2.04
N PHE A 136 3.50 2.53 -2.10
CA PHE A 136 4.88 2.90 -1.82
C PHE A 136 5.13 2.93 -0.30
N VAL A 137 6.14 2.21 0.12
CA VAL A 137 6.58 2.12 1.52
C VAL A 137 8.09 2.38 1.67
N GLY A 138 8.78 2.63 0.55
CA GLY A 138 10.25 2.76 0.48
C GLY A 138 10.95 1.40 0.36
N ILE A 139 12.11 1.39 -0.31
CA ILE A 139 12.85 0.14 -0.62
C ILE A 139 13.18 -0.65 0.64
N PRO A 140 13.73 -0.07 1.73
CA PRO A 140 14.10 -0.85 2.91
C PRO A 140 12.90 -1.54 3.57
N ASN A 141 11.77 -0.84 3.71
CA ASN A 141 10.55 -1.42 4.28
C ASN A 141 9.98 -2.52 3.36
N ALA A 142 9.90 -2.26 2.06
CA ALA A 142 9.42 -3.25 1.08
C ALA A 142 10.29 -4.51 1.05
N THR A 143 11.61 -4.36 1.20
CA THR A 143 12.56 -5.48 1.29
C THR A 143 12.25 -6.36 2.50
N VAL A 144 12.08 -5.77 3.69
CA VAL A 144 11.74 -6.53 4.90
C VAL A 144 10.38 -7.20 4.77
N MET A 145 9.35 -6.48 4.31
CA MET A 145 8.01 -7.02 4.09
C MET A 145 8.03 -8.21 3.13
N HIS A 146 8.79 -8.10 2.03
CA HIS A 146 8.92 -9.18 1.04
C HIS A 146 9.59 -10.42 1.64
N HIS A 147 10.71 -10.27 2.33
CA HIS A 147 11.47 -11.39 2.89
C HIS A 147 10.76 -12.08 4.06
N LEU A 148 9.94 -11.35 4.81
CA LEU A 148 9.15 -11.89 5.93
C LEU A 148 7.72 -12.28 5.52
N ASP A 149 7.35 -12.12 4.24
CA ASP A 149 6.00 -12.36 3.71
C ASP A 149 4.91 -11.67 4.55
N MET A 150 5.05 -10.35 4.76
CA MET A 150 4.15 -9.54 5.58
C MET A 150 3.34 -8.56 4.74
N CYS A 151 2.05 -8.39 5.06
CA CYS A 151 1.31 -7.21 4.61
C CYS A 151 1.71 -5.96 5.45
N LEU A 152 1.23 -4.77 5.06
CA LEU A 152 1.63 -3.52 5.71
C LEU A 152 1.25 -3.49 7.20
N GLU A 153 0.07 -3.98 7.55
CA GLU A 153 -0.41 -4.04 8.94
C GLU A 153 0.45 -4.97 9.81
N GLU A 154 0.77 -6.16 9.28
CA GLU A 154 1.66 -7.11 9.97
C GLU A 154 3.05 -6.53 10.15
N TYR A 155 3.55 -5.79 9.15
CA TYR A 155 4.84 -5.13 9.22
C TYR A 155 4.89 -4.04 10.31
N ILE A 156 3.84 -3.21 10.43
CA ILE A 156 3.78 -2.21 11.49
C ILE A 156 3.72 -2.87 12.87
N GLU A 157 2.93 -3.93 13.04
CA GLU A 157 2.90 -4.72 14.29
C GLU A 157 4.29 -5.34 14.58
N TYR A 158 4.97 -5.84 13.56
CA TYR A 158 6.32 -6.38 13.69
C TYR A 158 7.32 -5.32 14.16
N LEU A 159 7.27 -4.10 13.58
CA LEU A 159 8.10 -2.98 14.01
C LEU A 159 7.79 -2.49 15.44
N MET A 160 6.55 -2.61 15.90
CA MET A 160 6.20 -2.31 17.30
C MET A 160 6.86 -3.30 18.27
N ALA A 161 6.96 -4.58 17.88
CA ALA A 161 7.61 -5.62 18.67
C ALA A 161 9.14 -5.65 18.49
N HIS A 162 9.64 -5.26 17.32
CA HIS A 162 11.05 -5.28 16.93
C HIS A 162 11.45 -3.89 16.41
N PRO A 163 11.63 -2.91 17.30
CA PRO A 163 11.79 -1.50 16.90
C PRO A 163 13.12 -1.16 16.23
N HIS A 164 13.98 -2.14 16.03
CA HIS A 164 15.26 -1.99 15.31
C HIS A 164 15.52 -3.21 14.43
N ILE A 165 15.57 -3.00 13.13
CA ILE A 165 15.87 -4.02 12.11
C ILE A 165 17.11 -3.59 11.36
N ALA A 166 18.06 -4.52 11.18
CA ALA A 166 19.24 -4.33 10.33
C ALA A 166 19.11 -5.22 9.08
N VAL A 167 19.25 -4.62 7.91
CA VAL A 167 19.20 -5.30 6.62
C VAL A 167 20.62 -5.37 6.05
N PHE A 168 21.07 -6.59 5.77
CA PHE A 168 22.37 -6.85 5.17
C PHE A 168 22.21 -7.33 3.74
N GLU A 169 23.07 -6.85 2.85
CA GLU A 169 23.23 -7.32 1.49
C GLU A 169 24.70 -7.72 1.27
N ASP A 170 24.94 -8.94 0.80
CA ASP A 170 26.28 -9.50 0.61
C ASP A 170 27.18 -9.41 1.87
N GLY A 171 26.57 -9.56 3.04
CA GLY A 171 27.27 -9.50 4.33
C GLY A 171 27.60 -8.08 4.82
N GLN A 172 27.23 -7.04 4.08
CA GLN A 172 27.39 -5.64 4.46
C GLN A 172 26.08 -5.05 4.95
N LEU A 173 26.14 -4.25 6.03
CA LEU A 173 25.00 -3.50 6.52
C LEU A 173 24.58 -2.47 5.46
N LYS A 174 23.35 -2.55 4.99
CA LYS A 174 22.78 -1.66 3.97
C LYS A 174 21.79 -0.67 4.55
N TYR A 175 20.90 -1.16 5.40
CA TYR A 175 19.86 -0.33 6.04
C TYR A 175 19.73 -0.67 7.52
N GLU A 176 19.47 0.34 8.34
CA GLU A 176 18.87 0.17 9.67
C GLU A 176 17.49 0.86 9.66
N ILE A 177 16.46 0.15 10.10
CA ILE A 177 15.10 0.66 10.25
C ILE A 177 14.82 0.74 11.74
N VAL A 178 14.53 1.94 12.23
CA VAL A 178 14.29 2.19 13.66
C VAL A 178 12.93 2.82 13.85
N ARG A 179 12.09 2.18 14.64
CA ARG A 179 10.81 2.75 15.07
C ARG A 179 10.91 3.33 16.48
N GLN A 180 10.48 4.56 16.65
CA GLN A 180 10.41 5.21 17.96
C GLN A 180 8.96 5.63 18.23
N GLN A 181 8.46 5.36 19.44
CA GLN A 181 7.14 5.84 19.87
C GLN A 181 7.22 7.36 20.10
N VAL A 182 6.33 8.12 19.48
CA VAL A 182 6.33 9.59 19.55
C VAL A 182 5.04 10.18 20.12
N GLY A 183 3.98 9.37 20.28
CA GLY A 183 2.67 9.82 20.75
C GLY A 183 1.82 10.49 19.67
N ASP A 184 0.55 10.65 19.94
CA ASP A 184 -0.43 11.07 18.94
C ASP A 184 -0.71 12.60 18.94
N ASP A 185 -0.40 13.31 20.03
CA ASP A 185 -0.95 14.66 20.30
C ASP A 185 0.06 15.81 20.24
N SER A 186 1.33 15.58 19.97
CA SER A 186 2.32 16.65 19.99
C SER A 186 2.64 17.15 18.59
N SER A 187 2.50 18.46 18.38
CA SER A 187 2.99 19.13 17.15
C SER A 187 4.52 19.10 17.02
N THR A 188 5.22 18.81 18.13
CA THR A 188 6.69 18.70 18.19
C THR A 188 7.10 17.61 19.16
N PHE A 189 8.04 16.77 18.72
CA PHE A 189 8.64 15.72 19.54
C PHE A 189 10.15 15.61 19.26
N SER A 190 10.90 15.11 20.25
CA SER A 190 12.33 14.88 20.11
C SER A 190 12.58 13.38 19.89
N VAL A 191 13.41 13.06 18.90
CA VAL A 191 13.78 11.69 18.59
C VAL A 191 15.30 11.51 18.64
N SER A 192 15.73 10.31 18.98
CA SER A 192 17.14 9.95 18.92
C SER A 192 17.54 9.57 17.51
N ILE A 193 18.62 10.17 16.99
CA ILE A 193 19.17 9.85 15.66
C ILE A 193 20.54 9.17 15.83
N SER A 194 20.79 8.15 14.99
CA SER A 194 22.11 7.55 14.88
C SER A 194 23.12 8.57 14.36
N ARG A 195 24.37 8.51 14.89
CA ARG A 195 25.49 9.30 14.39
C ARG A 195 26.37 8.54 13.40
N LYS A 196 26.02 7.30 13.08
CA LYS A 196 26.80 6.45 12.17
C LYS A 196 26.72 6.88 10.71
N THR A 197 25.58 7.48 10.32
CA THR A 197 25.37 8.04 8.97
C THR A 197 24.52 9.30 9.06
N SER A 198 24.69 10.20 8.10
CA SER A 198 23.82 11.37 7.88
C SER A 198 22.76 11.11 6.80
N ASN A 199 22.81 9.94 6.14
CA ASN A 199 21.85 9.55 5.12
C ASN A 199 20.69 8.81 5.78
N TYR A 200 19.58 9.51 6.03
CA TYR A 200 18.38 8.92 6.62
C TYR A 200 17.10 9.61 6.15
N THR A 201 16.03 8.87 6.20
CA THR A 201 14.66 9.37 5.97
C THR A 201 13.77 9.07 7.15
N MET A 202 12.71 9.85 7.33
CA MET A 202 11.74 9.67 8.43
C MET A 202 10.31 9.72 7.91
N SER A 203 9.44 8.89 8.50
CA SER A 203 8.00 8.89 8.24
C SER A 203 7.22 8.47 9.47
N LEU A 204 6.00 9.00 9.63
CA LEU A 204 5.05 8.51 10.63
C LEU A 204 4.35 7.25 10.14
N ASP A 205 3.95 6.37 11.06
CA ASP A 205 3.33 5.07 10.78
C ASP A 205 1.81 5.00 11.07
N ASN A 206 1.17 6.11 11.40
CA ASN A 206 -0.23 6.20 11.82
C ASN A 206 -0.60 5.43 13.11
N MET A 207 0.38 4.87 13.81
CA MET A 207 0.22 4.14 15.08
C MET A 207 1.04 4.81 16.21
N GLY A 208 1.22 6.13 16.11
CA GLY A 208 1.98 6.92 17.07
C GLY A 208 3.49 6.66 17.02
N GLY A 209 4.00 6.07 15.94
CA GLY A 209 5.41 5.78 15.73
C GLY A 209 6.04 6.61 14.64
N LEU A 210 7.32 6.93 14.82
CA LEU A 210 8.21 7.47 13.80
C LEU A 210 9.16 6.37 13.34
N ILE A 211 9.15 6.07 12.05
CA ILE A 211 10.08 5.15 11.41
C ILE A 211 11.22 5.98 10.81
N THR A 212 12.44 5.73 11.26
CA THR A 212 13.67 6.29 10.69
C THR A 212 14.43 5.20 9.95
N ILE A 213 14.77 5.46 8.71
CA ILE A 213 15.57 4.54 7.87
C ILE A 213 16.92 5.16 7.64
N TYR A 214 17.99 4.46 8.03
CA TYR A 214 19.37 4.84 7.80
C TYR A 214 19.94 4.00 6.65
N GLU A 215 20.68 4.65 5.75
CA GLU A 215 21.38 4.01 4.62
C GLU A 215 22.90 4.07 4.83
N TYR A 216 23.60 2.97 4.53
CA TYR A 216 25.04 2.81 4.69
C TYR A 216 25.75 2.52 3.37
#